data_1a1bd9ec2290b6ba65b0fda31a80b7ad
#
_entry.id   1a1bd9ec2290b6ba65b0fda31a80b7ad
#
_cell.length_a   1.000
_cell.length_b   1.000
_cell.length_c   1.000
_cell.angle_alpha   90.00
_cell.angle_beta   90.00
_cell.angle_gamma   90.00
#
_symmetry.space_group_name_H-M   'P 1'
#
loop_
_entity.id
_entity.type
_entity.pdbx_description
1 polymer ?
#
loop_
_entity_poly.entity_id
_entity_poly.type
_entity_poly.pdbx_seq_one_letter_code
_entity_poly.pdbx_strand_id
1 'polypeptide(L)'
;MFKAAEDALNNTAPPNFWRRVPLLPGMLGRMLVRSQAPSNPRRFTASPQAQPATSDVAADIIQRFVEQDRDAVARVQSLDERIAAGTIMTSPFIKVITYSVLDGWRLVFAHDRRHFEQARRVTQSPGFPGA
;
A
#
# COMPACT_ATOMS: atom_id res chain seq x y z
N MET A 1 0.80 -5.85 4.58
CA MET A 1 1.19 -4.47 4.92
C MET A 1 1.01 -4.20 6.41
N PHE A 2 -0.17 -4.35 6.97
CA PHE A 2 -0.50 -4.08 8.39
C PHE A 2 0.48 -4.76 9.37
N LYS A 3 0.67 -6.08 9.25
CA LYS A 3 1.60 -6.82 10.11
C LYS A 3 3.02 -6.24 10.08
N ALA A 4 3.55 -5.90 8.92
CA ALA A 4 4.91 -5.34 8.82
C ALA A 4 5.05 -3.95 9.48
N ALA A 5 3.98 -3.15 9.44
CA ALA A 5 3.94 -1.87 10.14
C ALA A 5 3.85 -2.07 11.66
N GLU A 6 3.00 -2.98 12.13
CA GLU A 6 2.88 -3.33 13.55
C GLU A 6 4.19 -3.91 14.12
N ASP A 7 4.80 -4.85 13.40
CA ASP A 7 6.09 -5.44 13.80
C ASP A 7 7.19 -4.35 13.90
N ALA A 8 7.18 -3.36 13.01
CA ALA A 8 8.14 -2.26 13.06
C ALA A 8 7.87 -1.31 14.24
N LEU A 9 6.62 -0.97 14.50
CA LEU A 9 6.22 -0.10 15.61
C LEU A 9 6.51 -0.74 16.98
N ASN A 10 6.31 -2.06 17.08
CA ASN A 10 6.55 -2.84 18.30
C ASN A 10 8.01 -3.32 18.44
N ASN A 11 8.92 -2.93 17.52
CA ASN A 11 10.31 -3.40 17.47
C ASN A 11 10.47 -4.93 17.37
N THR A 12 9.46 -5.63 16.88
CA THR A 12 9.48 -7.09 16.65
C THR A 12 9.88 -7.47 15.23
N ALA A 13 10.07 -6.48 14.35
CA ALA A 13 10.50 -6.70 12.98
C ALA A 13 11.93 -7.28 12.94
N PRO A 14 12.20 -8.26 12.06
CA PRO A 14 13.52 -8.86 11.93
C PRO A 14 14.57 -7.79 11.55
N PRO A 15 15.83 -7.97 11.99
CA PRO A 15 16.90 -7.04 11.69
C PRO A 15 17.11 -6.94 10.18
N ASN A 16 17.24 -5.70 9.70
CA ASN A 16 17.50 -5.42 8.29
C ASN A 16 18.48 -4.24 8.19
N PHE A 17 19.65 -4.48 7.59
CA PHE A 17 20.70 -3.48 7.41
C PHE A 17 20.19 -2.22 6.66
N TRP A 18 19.37 -2.39 5.64
CA TRP A 18 18.85 -1.30 4.81
C TRP A 18 18.00 -0.28 5.59
N ARG A 19 17.46 -0.67 6.76
CA ARG A 19 16.75 0.26 7.64
C ARG A 19 17.67 1.30 8.28
N ARG A 20 18.97 1.03 8.36
CA ARG A 20 19.98 1.87 9.02
C ARG A 20 20.73 2.78 8.04
N VAL A 21 20.54 2.62 6.75
CA VAL A 21 21.19 3.46 5.73
C VAL A 21 20.58 4.87 5.78
N PRO A 22 21.35 5.92 6.11
CA PRO A 22 20.83 7.28 6.24
C PRO A 22 20.14 7.75 4.95
N LEU A 23 19.05 8.50 5.09
CA LEU A 23 18.25 9.11 4.01
C LEU A 23 17.57 8.12 3.03
N LEU A 24 18.08 6.90 2.89
CA LEU A 24 17.56 5.92 1.94
C LEU A 24 16.07 5.60 2.17
N PRO A 25 15.61 5.29 3.41
CA PRO A 25 14.19 4.99 3.62
C PRO A 25 13.26 6.15 3.24
N GLY A 26 13.63 7.38 3.60
CA GLY A 26 12.82 8.56 3.27
C GLY A 26 12.79 8.88 1.77
N MET A 27 13.89 8.65 1.06
CA MET A 27 13.93 8.82 -0.40
C MET A 27 13.08 7.75 -1.09
N LEU A 28 13.25 6.48 -0.72
CA LEU A 28 12.49 5.37 -1.30
C LEU A 28 11.00 5.49 -1.01
N GLY A 29 10.61 5.84 0.22
CA GLY A 29 9.21 6.05 0.60
C GLY A 29 8.55 7.09 -0.30
N ARG A 30 9.13 8.29 -0.41
CA ARG A 30 8.60 9.35 -1.27
C ARG A 30 8.53 8.95 -2.75
N MET A 31 9.55 8.26 -3.25
CA MET A 31 9.57 7.77 -4.62
C MET A 31 8.43 6.77 -4.89
N LEU A 32 8.24 5.82 -3.98
CA LEU A 32 7.18 4.82 -4.09
C LEU A 32 5.78 5.46 -4.04
N VAL A 33 5.53 6.36 -3.09
CA VAL A 33 4.25 7.08 -3.00
C VAL A 33 3.97 7.84 -4.30
N ARG A 34 4.95 8.58 -4.82
CA ARG A 34 4.81 9.30 -6.11
C ARG A 34 4.58 8.36 -7.29
N SER A 35 5.17 7.17 -7.28
CA SER A 35 4.96 6.19 -8.34
C SER A 35 3.51 5.70 -8.45
N GLN A 36 2.76 5.75 -7.36
CA GLN A 36 1.35 5.36 -7.30
C GLN A 36 0.38 6.50 -7.63
N ALA A 37 0.87 7.70 -7.92
CA ALA A 37 -0.02 8.81 -8.30
C ALA A 37 -0.91 8.42 -9.49
N PRO A 38 -2.24 8.73 -9.46
CA PRO A 38 -3.16 8.40 -10.56
C PRO A 38 -2.74 8.97 -11.92
N SER A 39 -2.00 10.09 -11.90
CA SER A 39 -1.43 10.74 -13.09
C SER A 39 -0.20 10.04 -13.66
N ASN A 40 0.39 9.07 -12.95
CA ASN A 40 1.57 8.37 -13.43
C ASN A 40 1.17 7.40 -14.57
N PRO A 41 1.67 7.58 -15.79
CA PRO A 41 1.31 6.74 -16.94
C PRO A 41 1.94 5.34 -16.88
N ARG A 42 2.91 5.11 -15.99
CA ARG A 42 3.60 3.82 -15.90
C ARG A 42 2.64 2.70 -15.50
N ARG A 43 2.64 1.64 -16.29
CA ARG A 43 1.95 0.39 -15.96
C ARG A 43 2.90 -0.49 -15.16
N PHE A 44 2.43 -0.95 -14.02
CA PHE A 44 3.15 -1.92 -13.20
C PHE A 44 2.46 -3.26 -13.32
N THR A 45 3.23 -4.30 -13.56
CA THR A 45 2.73 -5.67 -13.47
C THR A 45 2.69 -6.07 -12.00
N ALA A 46 1.56 -6.59 -11.55
CA ALA A 46 1.44 -7.14 -10.20
C ALA A 46 2.44 -8.30 -10.02
N SER A 47 3.10 -8.34 -8.87
CA SER A 47 3.95 -9.49 -8.53
C SER A 47 3.11 -10.76 -8.49
N PRO A 48 3.69 -11.95 -8.77
CA PRO A 48 2.95 -13.21 -8.71
C PRO A 48 2.18 -13.42 -7.40
N GLN A 49 2.74 -12.95 -6.29
CA GLN A 49 2.13 -13.02 -4.96
C GLN A 49 0.89 -12.13 -4.78
N ALA A 50 0.73 -11.10 -5.62
CA ALA A 50 -0.38 -10.16 -5.59
C ALA A 50 -1.40 -10.40 -6.72
N GLN A 51 -1.19 -11.44 -7.53
CA GLN A 51 -2.14 -11.83 -8.57
C GLN A 51 -3.24 -12.70 -7.95
N PRO A 52 -4.51 -12.52 -8.36
CA PRO A 52 -5.59 -13.40 -7.93
C PRO A 52 -5.28 -14.86 -8.31
N ALA A 53 -5.49 -15.78 -7.37
CA ALA A 53 -5.26 -17.21 -7.60
C ALA A 53 -6.33 -17.83 -8.52
N THR A 54 -7.52 -17.24 -8.54
CA THR A 54 -8.67 -17.69 -9.34
C THR A 54 -9.45 -16.48 -9.89
N SER A 55 -10.23 -16.71 -10.95
CA SER A 55 -11.22 -15.74 -11.45
C SER A 55 -12.55 -15.81 -10.68
N ASP A 56 -12.70 -16.78 -9.80
CA ASP A 56 -13.90 -16.92 -8.98
C ASP A 56 -13.80 -15.95 -7.79
N VAL A 57 -14.61 -14.91 -7.85
CA VAL A 57 -14.64 -13.85 -6.85
C VAL A 57 -15.77 -14.13 -5.86
N ALA A 58 -15.43 -14.23 -4.58
CA ALA A 58 -16.41 -14.44 -3.52
C ALA A 58 -17.49 -13.33 -3.55
N ALA A 59 -18.76 -13.73 -3.33
CA ALA A 59 -19.90 -12.80 -3.39
C ALA A 59 -19.80 -11.63 -2.39
N ASP A 60 -19.08 -11.83 -1.28
CA ASP A 60 -18.88 -10.84 -0.22
C ASP A 60 -17.58 -10.02 -0.36
N ILE A 61 -16.89 -10.10 -1.51
CA ILE A 61 -15.59 -9.44 -1.70
C ILE A 61 -15.67 -7.92 -1.48
N ILE A 62 -16.75 -7.29 -1.92
CA ILE A 62 -16.95 -5.85 -1.74
C ILE A 62 -17.10 -5.51 -0.25
N GLN A 63 -17.88 -6.31 0.48
CA GLN A 63 -18.05 -6.09 1.91
C GLN A 63 -16.73 -6.25 2.66
N ARG A 64 -15.98 -7.30 2.39
CA ARG A 64 -14.63 -7.53 2.97
C ARG A 64 -13.66 -6.39 2.64
N PHE A 65 -13.71 -5.88 1.42
CA PHE A 65 -12.90 -4.73 1.03
C PHE A 65 -13.24 -3.48 1.85
N VAL A 66 -14.53 -3.17 2.00
CA VAL A 66 -15.00 -2.02 2.80
C VAL A 66 -14.61 -2.17 4.28
N GLU A 67 -14.72 -3.37 4.85
CA GLU A 67 -14.32 -3.64 6.23
C GLU A 67 -12.81 -3.46 6.40
N GLN A 68 -12.01 -4.00 5.49
CA GLN A 68 -10.55 -3.84 5.49
C GLN A 68 -10.12 -2.36 5.37
N ASP A 69 -10.80 -1.58 4.54
CA ASP A 69 -10.52 -0.16 4.37
C ASP A 69 -10.87 0.63 5.64
N ARG A 70 -12.01 0.34 6.28
CA ARG A 70 -12.37 0.93 7.58
C ARG A 70 -11.34 0.62 8.66
N ASP A 71 -10.88 -0.62 8.75
CA ASP A 71 -9.83 -1.02 9.68
C ASP A 71 -8.52 -0.27 9.40
N ALA A 72 -8.16 -0.12 8.13
CA ALA A 72 -6.98 0.64 7.71
C ALA A 72 -7.07 2.10 8.17
N VAL A 73 -8.20 2.75 7.93
CA VAL A 73 -8.45 4.14 8.35
C VAL A 73 -8.38 4.28 9.87
N ALA A 74 -9.05 3.39 10.62
CA ALA A 74 -9.02 3.43 12.09
C ALA A 74 -7.60 3.28 12.63
N ARG A 75 -6.80 2.36 12.07
CA ARG A 75 -5.38 2.18 12.47
C ARG A 75 -4.54 3.43 12.20
N VAL A 76 -4.73 4.07 11.05
CA VAL A 76 -4.00 5.31 10.73
C VAL A 76 -4.40 6.45 11.65
N GLN A 77 -5.69 6.58 11.97
CA GLN A 77 -6.18 7.60 12.89
C GLN A 77 -5.65 7.44 14.33
N SER A 78 -5.32 6.20 14.72
CA SER A 78 -4.74 5.91 16.04
C SER A 78 -3.21 6.09 16.10
N LEU A 79 -2.54 6.32 14.96
CA LEU A 79 -1.08 6.45 14.91
C LEU A 79 -0.62 7.83 15.38
N ASP A 80 0.42 7.83 16.22
CA ASP A 80 1.23 9.04 16.43
C ASP A 80 2.07 9.28 15.15
N GLU A 81 1.84 10.43 14.51
CA GLU A 81 2.49 10.76 13.24
C GLU A 81 4.02 10.84 13.37
N ARG A 82 4.53 11.33 14.49
CA ARG A 82 5.99 11.45 14.73
C ARG A 82 6.61 10.07 14.86
N ILE A 83 5.96 9.17 15.61
CA ILE A 83 6.41 7.78 15.78
C ILE A 83 6.36 7.08 14.42
N ALA A 84 5.26 7.19 13.67
CA ALA A 84 5.11 6.57 12.37
C ALA A 84 6.11 7.10 11.33
N ALA A 85 6.45 8.39 11.37
CA ALA A 85 7.44 8.99 10.48
C ALA A 85 8.88 8.58 10.85
N GLY A 86 9.16 8.38 12.15
CA GLY A 86 10.48 7.97 12.65
C GLY A 86 10.72 6.46 12.58
N THR A 87 9.68 5.65 12.57
CA THR A 87 9.79 4.19 12.56
C THR A 87 9.98 3.66 11.13
N ILE A 88 11.11 3.02 10.88
CA ILE A 88 11.43 2.45 9.56
C ILE A 88 10.98 0.99 9.49
N MET A 89 10.20 0.67 8.47
CA MET A 89 9.77 -0.68 8.15
C MET A 89 10.43 -1.21 6.87
N THR A 90 10.47 -2.53 6.75
CA THR A 90 10.88 -3.21 5.52
C THR A 90 9.64 -3.48 4.66
N SER A 91 9.76 -3.29 3.35
CA SER A 91 8.69 -3.66 2.42
C SER A 91 8.33 -5.14 2.57
N PRO A 92 7.04 -5.50 2.69
CA PRO A 92 6.62 -6.89 2.74
C PRO A 92 6.87 -7.65 1.43
N PHE A 93 7.09 -6.92 0.33
CA PHE A 93 7.30 -7.50 -1.00
C PHE A 93 8.77 -7.59 -1.41
N ILE A 94 9.59 -6.61 -1.01
CA ILE A 94 10.98 -6.48 -1.43
C ILE A 94 11.86 -6.14 -0.23
N LYS A 95 12.62 -7.09 0.27
CA LYS A 95 13.41 -6.99 1.52
C LYS A 95 14.47 -5.88 1.55
N VAL A 96 14.97 -5.44 0.40
CA VAL A 96 15.95 -4.35 0.31
C VAL A 96 15.30 -2.97 0.32
N ILE A 97 13.98 -2.89 0.13
CA ILE A 97 13.25 -1.63 0.15
C ILE A 97 12.77 -1.36 1.57
N THR A 98 13.15 -0.19 2.09
CA THR A 98 12.76 0.29 3.42
C THR A 98 12.21 1.70 3.31
N TYR A 99 11.23 2.02 4.15
CA TYR A 99 10.58 3.33 4.23
C TYR A 99 9.94 3.52 5.61
N SER A 100 9.51 4.73 5.92
CA SER A 100 8.81 4.97 7.19
C SER A 100 7.44 4.27 7.22
N VAL A 101 6.95 3.94 8.41
CA VAL A 101 5.57 3.43 8.58
C VAL A 101 4.57 4.42 8.00
N LEU A 102 4.78 5.72 8.20
CA LEU A 102 3.94 6.76 7.63
C LEU A 102 3.91 6.73 6.10
N ASP A 103 5.07 6.61 5.45
CA ASP A 103 5.13 6.51 3.99
C ASP A 103 4.52 5.20 3.49
N GLY A 104 4.62 4.13 4.27
CA GLY A 104 3.93 2.88 4.00
C GLY A 104 2.40 3.06 3.93
N TRP A 105 1.81 3.78 4.86
CA TRP A 105 0.38 4.09 4.83
C TRP A 105 0.02 5.01 3.66
N ARG A 106 0.80 6.05 3.43
CA ARG A 106 0.62 6.92 2.25
C ARG A 106 0.67 6.14 0.94
N LEU A 107 1.54 5.14 0.86
CA LEU A 107 1.66 4.27 -0.30
C LEU A 107 0.38 3.43 -0.52
N VAL A 108 -0.19 2.84 0.54
CA VAL A 108 -1.44 2.08 0.46
C VAL A 108 -2.56 2.96 -0.08
N PHE A 109 -2.82 4.12 0.52
CA PHE A 109 -3.91 5.00 0.08
C PHE A 109 -3.69 5.58 -1.34
N ALA A 110 -2.45 5.87 -1.72
CA ALA A 110 -2.14 6.29 -3.08
C ALA A 110 -2.41 5.16 -4.10
N HIS A 111 -2.11 3.92 -3.72
CA HIS A 111 -2.36 2.73 -4.52
C HIS A 111 -3.86 2.47 -4.70
N ASP A 112 -4.64 2.52 -3.62
CA ASP A 112 -6.09 2.33 -3.66
C ASP A 112 -6.76 3.41 -4.50
N ARG A 113 -6.39 4.69 -4.30
CA ARG A 113 -6.86 5.79 -5.14
C ARG A 113 -6.58 5.56 -6.62
N ARG A 114 -5.41 5.02 -6.97
CA ARG A 114 -5.07 4.67 -8.35
C ARG A 114 -6.02 3.61 -8.90
N HIS A 115 -6.34 2.57 -8.12
CA HIS A 115 -7.28 1.52 -8.53
C HIS A 115 -8.71 2.04 -8.66
N PHE A 116 -9.16 2.92 -7.78
CA PHE A 116 -10.46 3.59 -7.94
C PHE A 116 -10.55 4.38 -9.25
N GLU A 117 -9.51 5.14 -9.59
CA GLU A 117 -9.49 5.87 -10.85
C GLU A 117 -9.41 4.94 -12.09
N GLN A 118 -8.77 3.80 -11.95
CA GLN A 118 -8.77 2.76 -13.00
C GLN A 118 -10.16 2.16 -13.17
N ALA A 119 -10.81 1.75 -12.08
CA ALA A 119 -12.17 1.21 -12.10
C ALA A 119 -13.16 2.21 -12.70
N ARG A 120 -13.10 3.48 -12.28
CA ARG A 120 -13.95 4.54 -12.83
C ARG A 120 -13.78 4.71 -14.34
N ARG A 121 -12.55 4.63 -14.85
CA ARG A 121 -12.31 4.67 -16.30
C ARG A 121 -12.91 3.48 -17.03
N VAL A 122 -12.85 2.30 -16.43
CA VAL A 122 -13.45 1.09 -17.02
C VAL A 122 -14.97 1.22 -17.09
N THR A 123 -15.63 1.70 -16.02
CA THR A 123 -17.10 1.89 -16.02
C THR A 123 -17.57 2.96 -17.01
N GLN A 124 -16.68 3.87 -17.42
CA GLN A 124 -16.95 4.92 -18.40
C GLN A 124 -16.58 4.52 -19.84
N SER A 125 -16.06 3.30 -20.05
CA SER A 125 -15.66 2.84 -21.38
C SER A 125 -16.87 2.46 -22.22
N PRO A 126 -16.86 2.74 -23.55
CA PRO A 126 -17.92 2.30 -24.44
C PRO A 126 -18.15 0.79 -24.33
N GLY A 127 -19.41 0.38 -24.19
CA GLY A 127 -19.79 -1.03 -24.07
C GLY A 127 -19.68 -1.62 -22.66
N PHE A 128 -19.41 -0.81 -21.63
CA PHE A 128 -19.49 -1.28 -20.26
C PHE A 128 -20.97 -1.58 -19.89
N PRO A 129 -21.31 -2.76 -19.34
CA PRO A 129 -22.69 -3.08 -18.98
C PRO A 129 -23.26 -2.09 -17.96
N GLY A 130 -24.40 -1.48 -18.26
CA GLY A 130 -25.07 -0.51 -17.37
C GLY A 130 -24.59 0.95 -17.53
N ALA A 131 -23.81 1.26 -18.57
CA ALA A 131 -23.50 2.63 -18.95
C ALA A 131 -24.61 3.23 -19.83
#